data_f7d7388a1e8ad10fc66d884106ce038b
#
_entry.id   f7d7388a1e8ad10fc66d884106ce038b
#
_cell.length_a   1.000
_cell.length_b   1.000
_cell.length_c   1.000
_cell.angle_alpha   90.00
_cell.angle_beta   90.00
_cell.angle_gamma   90.00
#
_symmetry.space_group_name_H-M   'P 1'
#
loop_
_entity.id
_entity.type
_entity.pdbx_description
1 polymer ?
#
loop_
_entity_poly.entity_id
_entity_poly.type
_entity_poly.pdbx_seq_one_letter_code
_entity_poly.pdbx_strand_id
1 'polypeptide(L)'
;MRLIKASSIHSNNLQLVDFNPDQLPRYAILSHTWGDNEVIYVDIRNENAATKPAFQKVRYSCIQTLADGLEYVWIDSCCIDKSSSAELSEAINSMYEWYMKSEVCYTYLSGVPATVDPVKTDGAFASCRWFTRGWTLQELLAPAEMVFFSEDWVKVGEKTTLSKPLSVITGIDEDILTGLRPLESASLAKRMSWAAHRQTTRPEDVAYCLMGLFGVNMPMLYGEGDRAFLRLQEEIMKQSDDQSLFAWVDLSASTETYHGLLAKSPVNFAYSNSIMPYQDWEPRPPYFMSNRGLRIDLPLTLRDQDIFVAALDCPAPPDYEDSTFLAIYLRKISSGGDQQFARVQVNQFAKVQERGNKQTLYVRQTFNGVADAEGVFPQHIVQLRRGPPRDQYSVLNLVHSKEADRGDRPAACTSSRGSGRDLIHTATGKTIAFRIPKAAGQLAGAITFARTDGSRLLVMFGSTDGIRAGFHARELPPRFPGMSQNQNQAKTKSSSNAKENQQQETPEVTFSFDDLQQMFRPTPAGVDVELERFRVRVDVETVIANASKYLMADVLIEPVNRPWDPFEPLDAALGWYEGATGRQNRGQAAAAQAATAQVAATNSTSGKTKRASSGWRRLIS
;
A
#
# COMPACT_ATOMS: atom_id res chain seq x y z
N MET A 1 34.05 25.65 -5.95
CA MET A 1 34.34 24.35 -6.53
C MET A 1 35.84 24.07 -6.54
N ARG A 2 36.29 22.87 -6.16
CA ARG A 2 37.71 22.49 -6.13
C ARG A 2 38.01 21.52 -7.26
N LEU A 3 39.11 21.72 -8.00
CA LEU A 3 39.54 20.89 -9.14
C LEU A 3 40.95 20.37 -8.93
N ILE A 4 41.26 19.21 -9.52
CA ILE A 4 42.62 18.71 -9.62
C ILE A 4 43.28 19.36 -10.84
N LYS A 5 44.48 19.92 -10.67
CA LYS A 5 45.33 20.33 -11.79
C LYS A 5 45.95 19.10 -12.45
N ALA A 6 45.44 18.73 -13.64
CA ALA A 6 45.78 17.47 -14.29
C ALA A 6 47.29 17.27 -14.50
N SER A 7 48.06 18.33 -14.80
CA SER A 7 49.51 18.26 -14.98
C SER A 7 50.29 17.87 -13.73
N SER A 8 49.68 18.02 -12.53
CA SER A 8 50.30 17.62 -11.27
C SER A 8 50.51 16.10 -11.14
N ILE A 9 49.85 15.30 -12.00
CA ILE A 9 49.98 13.84 -12.02
C ILE A 9 51.42 13.38 -12.35
N HIS A 10 52.17 14.18 -13.10
CA HIS A 10 53.56 13.83 -13.47
C HIS A 10 54.52 13.80 -12.28
N SER A 11 54.21 14.56 -11.21
CA SER A 11 54.97 14.54 -9.96
C SER A 11 54.45 13.51 -8.94
N ASN A 12 53.37 12.81 -9.23
CA ASN A 12 52.60 11.97 -8.31
C ASN A 12 52.09 12.74 -7.06
N ASN A 13 52.20 14.07 -7.05
CA ASN A 13 51.73 14.93 -5.99
C ASN A 13 50.61 15.80 -6.58
N LEU A 14 49.32 15.37 -6.34
CA LEU A 14 48.16 16.01 -6.91
C LEU A 14 47.93 17.39 -6.29
N GLN A 15 47.74 18.40 -7.12
CA GLN A 15 47.43 19.78 -6.71
C GLN A 15 45.95 20.03 -6.86
N LEU A 16 45.32 20.47 -5.77
CA LEU A 16 43.94 20.93 -5.74
C LEU A 16 43.91 22.48 -5.83
N VAL A 17 43.06 22.99 -6.70
CA VAL A 17 42.86 24.44 -6.92
C VAL A 17 41.41 24.78 -6.68
N ASP A 18 41.16 25.76 -5.83
CA ASP A 18 39.82 26.26 -5.54
C ASP A 18 39.44 27.36 -6.54
N PHE A 19 38.21 27.23 -7.08
CA PHE A 19 37.64 28.20 -8.02
C PHE A 19 36.32 28.75 -7.49
N ASN A 20 36.05 30.03 -7.81
CA ASN A 20 34.73 30.59 -7.60
C ASN A 20 33.73 29.89 -8.54
N PRO A 21 32.57 29.47 -8.08
CA PRO A 21 31.53 28.85 -8.91
C PRO A 21 31.13 29.64 -10.16
N ASP A 22 31.21 30.98 -10.08
CA ASP A 22 30.89 31.88 -11.21
C ASP A 22 32.03 32.03 -12.26
N GLN A 23 33.22 31.49 -11.97
CA GLN A 23 34.43 31.65 -12.81
C GLN A 23 35.17 30.31 -12.95
N LEU A 24 34.44 29.29 -13.31
CA LEU A 24 35.04 27.95 -13.52
C LEU A 24 35.82 27.92 -14.85
N PRO A 25 37.02 27.34 -14.87
CA PRO A 25 37.70 27.00 -16.14
C PRO A 25 36.95 25.89 -16.88
N ARG A 26 37.36 25.62 -18.12
CA ARG A 26 36.95 24.36 -18.79
C ARG A 26 37.58 23.18 -18.04
N TYR A 27 36.78 22.16 -17.72
CA TYR A 27 37.24 21.01 -16.95
C TYR A 27 36.57 19.72 -17.41
N ALA A 28 37.28 18.62 -17.24
CA ALA A 28 36.73 17.29 -17.33
C ALA A 28 36.15 16.83 -15.99
N ILE A 29 35.24 15.88 -16.02
CA ILE A 29 34.66 15.29 -14.82
C ILE A 29 34.72 13.78 -14.87
N LEU A 30 35.01 13.10 -13.76
CA LEU A 30 35.00 11.64 -13.67
C LEU A 30 33.71 11.14 -13.05
N SER A 31 33.04 10.24 -13.76
CA SER A 31 31.95 9.43 -13.25
C SER A 31 32.45 8.02 -12.95
N HIS A 32 32.33 7.56 -11.73
CA HIS A 32 32.79 6.24 -11.33
C HIS A 32 32.01 5.65 -10.14
N THR A 33 32.05 4.36 -9.96
CA THR A 33 31.61 3.73 -8.72
C THR A 33 32.78 3.63 -7.74
N TRP A 34 32.51 3.93 -6.47
CA TRP A 34 33.51 3.79 -5.42
C TRP A 34 33.81 2.31 -5.15
N GLY A 35 35.10 2.02 -5.09
CA GLY A 35 35.65 0.75 -4.65
C GLY A 35 36.23 0.85 -3.24
N ASP A 36 36.85 -0.24 -2.81
CA ASP A 36 37.64 -0.25 -1.60
C ASP A 36 38.92 0.60 -1.81
N ASN A 37 39.36 1.31 -0.77
CA ASN A 37 40.56 2.14 -0.80
C ASN A 37 40.57 3.27 -1.86
N GLU A 38 39.47 3.96 -2.06
CA GLU A 38 39.41 5.16 -2.89
C GLU A 38 40.41 6.23 -2.44
N VAL A 39 40.91 6.99 -3.43
CA VAL A 39 41.66 8.21 -3.15
C VAL A 39 40.68 9.30 -2.72
N ILE A 40 40.86 9.80 -1.52
CA ILE A 40 39.99 10.84 -0.94
C ILE A 40 40.76 12.14 -0.72
N TYR A 41 40.02 13.22 -0.46
CA TYR A 41 40.58 14.55 -0.26
C TYR A 41 41.76 14.58 0.72
N VAL A 42 41.66 13.88 1.87
CA VAL A 42 42.70 13.81 2.90
C VAL A 42 43.97 13.15 2.39
N ASP A 43 43.89 12.15 1.48
CA ASP A 43 45.05 11.49 0.91
C ASP A 43 45.88 12.44 0.03
N ILE A 44 45.21 13.33 -0.71
CA ILE A 44 45.88 14.36 -1.50
C ILE A 44 46.55 15.39 -0.59
N ARG A 45 45.86 15.81 0.47
CA ARG A 45 46.44 16.76 1.44
C ARG A 45 47.66 16.20 2.18
N ASN A 46 47.69 14.89 2.40
CA ASN A 46 48.78 14.20 3.09
C ASN A 46 49.84 13.63 2.12
N GLU A 47 49.73 13.93 0.83
CA GLU A 47 50.66 13.49 -0.23
C GLU A 47 50.84 11.96 -0.34
N ASN A 48 49.82 11.19 0.13
CA ASN A 48 49.88 9.72 0.10
C ASN A 48 48.94 9.09 -0.94
N ALA A 49 48.27 9.90 -1.76
CA ALA A 49 47.34 9.45 -2.78
C ALA A 49 47.90 8.37 -3.69
N ALA A 50 49.18 8.51 -4.12
CA ALA A 50 49.83 7.58 -5.02
C ALA A 50 50.07 6.17 -4.43
N THR A 51 49.92 6.00 -3.12
CA THR A 51 50.08 4.69 -2.45
C THR A 51 48.82 3.82 -2.55
N LYS A 52 47.70 4.39 -2.93
CA LYS A 52 46.41 3.69 -3.01
C LYS A 52 46.21 2.99 -4.37
N PRO A 53 45.65 1.79 -4.41
CA PRO A 53 45.32 1.10 -5.68
C PRO A 53 44.39 1.93 -6.57
N ALA A 54 43.42 2.62 -6.00
CA ALA A 54 42.48 3.46 -6.73
C ALA A 54 43.12 4.72 -7.37
N PHE A 55 44.40 5.01 -7.08
CA PHE A 55 45.13 6.12 -7.72
C PHE A 55 45.23 5.95 -9.24
N GLN A 56 45.20 4.71 -9.73
CA GLN A 56 45.31 4.43 -11.16
C GLN A 56 44.22 5.11 -11.98
N LYS A 57 42.97 5.09 -11.51
CA LYS A 57 41.84 5.78 -12.21
C LYS A 57 41.95 7.29 -12.15
N VAL A 58 42.47 7.85 -11.05
CA VAL A 58 42.80 9.28 -10.96
C VAL A 58 43.85 9.66 -11.97
N ARG A 59 44.90 8.81 -12.08
CA ARG A 59 45.98 8.97 -13.07
C ARG A 59 45.44 8.91 -14.50
N TYR A 60 44.62 7.93 -14.82
CA TYR A 60 43.96 7.82 -16.11
C TYR A 60 43.16 9.08 -16.46
N SER A 61 42.34 9.56 -15.51
CA SER A 61 41.52 10.76 -15.72
C SER A 61 42.37 12.00 -15.98
N CYS A 62 43.46 12.19 -15.22
CA CYS A 62 44.36 13.33 -15.42
C CYS A 62 45.09 13.26 -16.77
N ILE A 63 45.58 12.09 -17.18
CA ILE A 63 46.27 11.90 -18.47
C ILE A 63 45.31 12.14 -19.63
N GLN A 64 44.07 11.61 -19.55
CA GLN A 64 43.04 11.85 -20.56
C GLN A 64 42.67 13.34 -20.65
N THR A 65 42.51 14.01 -19.49
CA THR A 65 42.24 15.45 -19.41
C THR A 65 43.30 16.26 -20.18
N LEU A 66 44.59 15.92 -20.00
CA LEU A 66 45.67 16.60 -20.73
C LEU A 66 45.64 16.27 -22.22
N ALA A 67 45.34 15.00 -22.58
CA ALA A 67 45.23 14.57 -23.99
C ALA A 67 44.07 15.30 -24.71
N ASP A 68 42.99 15.61 -24.03
CA ASP A 68 41.85 16.37 -24.56
C ASP A 68 42.04 17.90 -24.50
N GLY A 69 43.27 18.35 -24.13
CA GLY A 69 43.62 19.77 -24.10
C GLY A 69 42.96 20.56 -22.94
N LEU A 70 42.60 19.87 -21.88
CA LEU A 70 42.04 20.49 -20.66
C LEU A 70 43.09 20.52 -19.54
N GLU A 71 42.98 21.49 -18.64
CA GLU A 71 43.95 21.69 -17.56
C GLU A 71 43.47 21.09 -16.23
N TYR A 72 42.13 20.95 -16.06
CA TYR A 72 41.54 20.59 -14.79
C TYR A 72 40.55 19.44 -14.91
N VAL A 73 40.50 18.60 -13.86
CA VAL A 73 39.53 17.53 -13.72
C VAL A 73 38.89 17.53 -12.33
N TRP A 74 37.59 17.26 -12.28
CA TRP A 74 36.87 17.07 -11.03
C TRP A 74 36.62 15.58 -10.80
N ILE A 75 36.89 15.15 -9.57
CA ILE A 75 36.64 13.77 -9.09
C ILE A 75 36.03 13.89 -7.70
N ASP A 76 34.81 13.39 -7.50
CA ASP A 76 34.03 13.57 -6.29
C ASP A 76 34.71 13.08 -5.01
N SER A 77 35.46 11.97 -5.09
CA SER A 77 36.20 11.43 -3.96
C SER A 77 37.39 12.33 -3.53
N CYS A 78 38.01 12.98 -4.51
CA CYS A 78 39.21 13.78 -4.33
C CYS A 78 38.93 15.26 -4.05
N CYS A 79 37.91 15.81 -4.69
CA CYS A 79 37.65 17.25 -4.73
C CYS A 79 36.72 17.74 -3.63
N ILE A 80 36.05 16.83 -2.91
CA ILE A 80 35.12 17.18 -1.81
C ILE A 80 35.74 16.78 -0.46
N ASP A 81 35.82 17.75 0.46
CA ASP A 81 36.13 17.46 1.86
C ASP A 81 34.86 16.97 2.57
N LYS A 82 34.70 15.64 2.66
CA LYS A 82 33.54 15.01 3.31
C LYS A 82 33.53 15.11 4.83
N SER A 83 34.60 15.64 5.44
CA SER A 83 34.62 15.94 6.87
C SER A 83 33.90 17.26 7.18
N SER A 84 33.75 18.15 6.17
CA SER A 84 32.97 19.38 6.24
C SER A 84 31.54 19.14 5.79
N SER A 85 30.58 19.19 6.72
CA SER A 85 29.16 19.06 6.41
C SER A 85 28.63 20.16 5.50
N ALA A 86 29.18 21.37 5.61
CA ALA A 86 28.82 22.50 4.77
C ALA A 86 29.28 22.29 3.32
N GLU A 87 30.53 21.88 3.11
CA GLU A 87 31.07 21.61 1.78
C GLU A 87 30.36 20.42 1.12
N LEU A 88 30.10 19.35 1.89
CA LEU A 88 29.36 18.21 1.40
C LEU A 88 27.95 18.60 0.95
N SER A 89 27.25 19.44 1.74
CA SER A 89 25.90 19.91 1.40
C SER A 89 25.91 20.79 0.14
N GLU A 90 26.88 21.70 0.01
CA GLU A 90 27.06 22.51 -1.20
C GLU A 90 27.34 21.63 -2.41
N ALA A 91 28.26 20.66 -2.30
CA ALA A 91 28.63 19.77 -3.37
C ALA A 91 27.45 18.94 -3.87
N ILE A 92 26.66 18.35 -2.96
CA ILE A 92 25.50 17.55 -3.32
C ILE A 92 24.43 18.37 -4.05
N ASN A 93 24.12 19.58 -3.58
CA ASN A 93 23.16 20.47 -4.24
C ASN A 93 23.65 20.99 -5.61
N SER A 94 24.95 21.11 -5.81
CA SER A 94 25.55 21.64 -7.05
C SER A 94 26.00 20.54 -8.02
N MET A 95 26.00 19.26 -7.62
CA MET A 95 26.65 18.17 -8.35
C MET A 95 26.08 18.01 -9.76
N TYR A 96 24.75 18.07 -9.93
CA TYR A 96 24.11 17.97 -11.24
C TYR A 96 24.61 19.10 -12.18
N GLU A 97 24.68 20.32 -11.67
CA GLU A 97 25.16 21.47 -12.42
C GLU A 97 26.66 21.32 -12.78
N TRP A 98 27.47 20.76 -11.89
CA TRP A 98 28.88 20.53 -12.18
C TRP A 98 29.08 19.47 -13.27
N TYR A 99 28.27 18.39 -13.30
CA TYR A 99 28.26 17.45 -14.40
C TYR A 99 27.75 18.10 -15.70
N MET A 100 26.73 18.92 -15.65
CA MET A 100 26.14 19.59 -16.81
C MET A 100 27.11 20.61 -17.43
N LYS A 101 27.89 21.33 -16.60
CA LYS A 101 28.87 22.34 -17.05
C LYS A 101 30.23 21.77 -17.45
N SER A 102 30.47 20.48 -17.23
CA SER A 102 31.73 19.87 -17.64
C SER A 102 31.86 19.84 -19.16
N GLU A 103 33.09 20.01 -19.65
CA GLU A 103 33.39 19.90 -21.07
C GLU A 103 33.21 18.47 -21.57
N VAL A 104 33.63 17.49 -20.74
CA VAL A 104 33.51 16.06 -21.00
C VAL A 104 33.42 15.30 -19.69
N CYS A 105 32.57 14.25 -19.66
CA CYS A 105 32.49 13.29 -18.57
C CYS A 105 33.17 11.99 -18.96
N TYR A 106 34.20 11.60 -18.23
CA TYR A 106 34.82 10.27 -18.37
C TYR A 106 34.10 9.30 -17.44
N THR A 107 33.59 8.21 -18.00
CA THR A 107 32.87 7.20 -17.21
C THR A 107 33.74 5.96 -17.10
N TYR A 108 34.26 5.69 -15.91
CA TYR A 108 35.08 4.52 -15.62
C TYR A 108 34.21 3.33 -15.18
N LEU A 109 34.22 2.27 -15.96
CA LEU A 109 33.44 1.07 -15.75
C LEU A 109 34.28 -0.03 -15.13
N SER A 110 34.34 -0.10 -13.81
CA SER A 110 35.05 -1.15 -13.08
C SER A 110 34.44 -2.52 -13.37
N GLY A 111 35.27 -3.52 -13.63
CA GLY A 111 34.87 -4.88 -13.98
C GLY A 111 34.41 -5.06 -15.43
N VAL A 112 34.53 -4.04 -16.27
CA VAL A 112 34.19 -4.12 -17.70
C VAL A 112 35.51 -4.25 -18.50
N PRO A 113 35.78 -5.39 -19.18
CA PRO A 113 37.02 -5.60 -19.92
C PRO A 113 37.05 -4.77 -21.22
N ALA A 114 38.27 -4.51 -21.72
CA ALA A 114 38.50 -3.77 -22.96
C ALA A 114 37.84 -4.38 -24.21
N THR A 115 37.59 -5.70 -24.17
CA THR A 115 36.98 -6.47 -25.30
C THR A 115 35.47 -6.54 -25.22
N VAL A 116 34.82 -5.74 -24.33
CA VAL A 116 33.36 -5.77 -24.14
C VAL A 116 32.62 -5.37 -25.41
N ASP A 117 31.54 -6.07 -25.70
CA ASP A 117 30.55 -5.66 -26.70
C ASP A 117 29.40 -4.94 -25.96
N PRO A 118 29.30 -3.61 -26.09
CA PRO A 118 28.28 -2.83 -25.36
C PRO A 118 26.84 -3.06 -25.85
N VAL A 119 26.66 -3.72 -27.00
CA VAL A 119 25.35 -4.03 -27.56
C VAL A 119 24.72 -5.26 -26.91
N LYS A 120 25.52 -6.14 -26.29
CA LYS A 120 24.99 -7.33 -25.61
C LYS A 120 24.27 -6.96 -24.32
N THR A 121 22.96 -7.21 -24.28
CA THR A 121 22.09 -6.89 -23.14
C THR A 121 22.33 -7.75 -21.90
N ASP A 122 23.02 -8.87 -22.02
CA ASP A 122 23.45 -9.78 -20.95
C ASP A 122 24.96 -9.76 -20.70
N GLY A 123 25.67 -8.80 -21.33
CA GLY A 123 27.13 -8.67 -21.25
C GLY A 123 27.60 -7.90 -20.01
N ALA A 124 28.95 -7.88 -19.84
CA ALA A 124 29.59 -7.16 -18.73
C ALA A 124 29.29 -5.67 -18.72
N PHE A 125 29.04 -5.04 -19.88
CA PHE A 125 28.63 -3.64 -19.96
C PHE A 125 27.27 -3.43 -19.30
N ALA A 126 26.24 -4.18 -19.72
CA ALA A 126 24.88 -4.02 -19.21
C ALA A 126 24.73 -4.38 -17.73
N SER A 127 25.51 -5.35 -17.23
CA SER A 127 25.51 -5.78 -15.84
C SER A 127 26.43 -4.97 -14.93
N CYS A 128 27.13 -3.96 -15.48
CA CYS A 128 28.05 -3.15 -14.70
C CYS A 128 27.33 -2.44 -13.55
N ARG A 129 27.95 -2.49 -12.35
CA ARG A 129 27.46 -1.84 -11.13
C ARG A 129 27.17 -0.36 -11.32
N TRP A 130 27.84 0.31 -12.27
CA TRP A 130 27.62 1.71 -12.57
C TRP A 130 26.15 2.02 -12.93
N PHE A 131 25.48 1.14 -13.67
CA PHE A 131 24.07 1.31 -14.04
C PHE A 131 23.08 1.12 -12.89
N THR A 132 23.52 0.50 -11.81
CA THR A 132 22.66 0.25 -10.64
C THR A 132 22.91 1.19 -9.46
N ARG A 133 23.90 2.09 -9.54
CA ARG A 133 24.16 3.10 -8.50
C ARG A 133 23.20 4.28 -8.63
N GLY A 134 22.71 4.81 -7.48
CA GLY A 134 21.79 5.96 -7.46
C GLY A 134 22.42 7.20 -8.08
N TRP A 135 23.60 7.60 -7.62
CA TRP A 135 24.30 8.82 -8.02
C TRP A 135 24.64 8.88 -9.51
N THR A 136 24.99 7.73 -10.12
CA THR A 136 25.37 7.68 -11.54
C THR A 136 24.22 8.00 -12.50
N LEU A 137 22.96 8.06 -12.04
CA LEU A 137 21.85 8.50 -12.89
C LEU A 137 21.98 9.97 -13.30
N GLN A 138 22.26 10.85 -12.35
CA GLN A 138 22.51 12.26 -12.68
C GLN A 138 23.81 12.44 -13.45
N GLU A 139 24.82 11.61 -13.16
CA GLU A 139 26.10 11.61 -13.87
C GLU A 139 25.94 11.20 -15.34
N LEU A 140 24.97 10.32 -15.67
CA LEU A 140 24.60 9.94 -17.04
C LEU A 140 23.86 11.05 -17.78
N LEU A 141 22.91 11.70 -17.10
CA LEU A 141 21.96 12.62 -17.75
C LEU A 141 22.49 14.04 -17.91
N ALA A 142 23.21 14.55 -16.90
CA ALA A 142 23.64 15.93 -16.87
C ALA A 142 24.70 16.32 -17.92
N PRO A 143 25.78 15.56 -18.17
CA PRO A 143 26.79 15.93 -19.14
C PRO A 143 26.27 15.90 -20.58
N ALA A 144 26.62 16.89 -21.39
CA ALA A 144 26.39 16.85 -22.82
C ALA A 144 27.27 15.78 -23.49
N GLU A 145 28.57 15.83 -23.21
CA GLU A 145 29.56 14.92 -23.75
C GLU A 145 30.01 13.89 -22.71
N MET A 146 29.92 12.60 -23.04
CA MET A 146 30.31 11.52 -22.14
C MET A 146 30.99 10.39 -22.90
N VAL A 147 32.12 9.93 -22.37
CA VAL A 147 32.92 8.85 -22.92
C VAL A 147 33.03 7.73 -21.89
N PHE A 148 32.70 6.53 -22.29
CA PHE A 148 32.79 5.33 -21.47
C PHE A 148 34.14 4.62 -21.66
N PHE A 149 34.78 4.29 -20.56
CA PHE A 149 36.07 3.56 -20.52
C PHE A 149 35.92 2.27 -19.74
N SER A 150 36.60 1.21 -20.26
CA SER A 150 36.75 -0.07 -19.55
C SER A 150 37.59 0.08 -18.27
N GLU A 151 37.76 -1.01 -17.53
CA GLU A 151 38.67 -1.04 -16.37
C GLU A 151 40.13 -0.77 -16.72
N ASP A 152 40.55 -1.09 -17.94
CA ASP A 152 41.89 -0.82 -18.46
C ASP A 152 42.02 0.55 -19.13
N TRP A 153 40.99 1.41 -18.99
CA TRP A 153 40.92 2.74 -19.62
C TRP A 153 40.92 2.71 -21.16
N VAL A 154 40.39 1.64 -21.74
CA VAL A 154 40.16 1.57 -23.19
C VAL A 154 38.78 2.15 -23.49
N LYS A 155 38.70 3.04 -24.47
CA LYS A 155 37.40 3.64 -24.88
C LYS A 155 36.45 2.57 -25.39
N VAL A 156 35.27 2.48 -24.73
CA VAL A 156 34.16 1.58 -25.10
C VAL A 156 33.24 2.27 -26.11
N GLY A 157 32.96 3.55 -25.91
CA GLY A 157 32.11 4.35 -26.77
C GLY A 157 31.76 5.70 -26.14
N GLU A 158 30.90 6.43 -26.84
CA GLU A 158 30.36 7.73 -26.40
C GLU A 158 28.86 7.61 -26.10
N LYS A 159 28.32 8.49 -25.30
CA LYS A 159 26.89 8.50 -24.95
C LYS A 159 25.98 8.52 -26.17
N THR A 160 26.37 9.29 -27.19
CA THR A 160 25.64 9.40 -28.45
C THR A 160 25.67 8.12 -29.26
N THR A 161 26.85 7.47 -29.39
CA THR A 161 27.00 6.21 -30.14
C THR A 161 26.42 5.00 -29.40
N LEU A 162 26.33 5.08 -28.08
CA LEU A 162 25.77 4.05 -27.22
C LEU A 162 24.34 4.35 -26.75
N SER A 163 23.67 5.36 -27.33
CA SER A 163 22.32 5.78 -26.91
C SER A 163 21.31 4.63 -26.87
N LYS A 164 21.33 3.76 -27.88
CA LYS A 164 20.43 2.62 -27.96
C LYS A 164 20.66 1.55 -26.88
N PRO A 165 21.87 1.00 -26.69
CA PRO A 165 22.13 0.08 -25.58
C PRO A 165 21.90 0.76 -24.21
N LEU A 166 22.24 2.03 -24.03
CA LEU A 166 21.97 2.78 -22.80
C LEU A 166 20.46 2.88 -22.53
N SER A 167 19.66 3.17 -23.57
CA SER A 167 18.21 3.22 -23.45
C SER A 167 17.61 1.87 -23.01
N VAL A 168 18.09 0.76 -23.58
CA VAL A 168 17.64 -0.59 -23.20
C VAL A 168 17.99 -0.92 -21.74
N ILE A 169 19.19 -0.54 -21.28
CA ILE A 169 19.64 -0.82 -19.92
C ILE A 169 18.91 0.04 -18.89
N THR A 170 18.72 1.32 -19.19
CA THR A 170 18.27 2.31 -18.20
C THR A 170 16.78 2.65 -18.28
N GLY A 171 16.13 2.31 -19.40
CA GLY A 171 14.75 2.72 -19.68
C GLY A 171 14.61 4.20 -20.04
N ILE A 172 15.71 4.93 -20.23
CA ILE A 172 15.72 6.34 -20.63
C ILE A 172 15.58 6.42 -22.15
N ASP A 173 14.73 7.31 -22.65
CA ASP A 173 14.54 7.50 -24.10
C ASP A 173 15.86 7.96 -24.76
N GLU A 174 16.14 7.44 -25.96
CA GLU A 174 17.35 7.80 -26.73
C GLU A 174 17.45 9.30 -26.99
N ASP A 175 16.30 9.95 -27.29
CA ASP A 175 16.23 11.40 -27.54
C ASP A 175 16.63 12.22 -26.31
N ILE A 176 16.31 11.74 -25.10
CA ILE A 176 16.72 12.40 -23.84
C ILE A 176 18.22 12.16 -23.59
N LEU A 177 18.70 10.94 -23.82
CA LEU A 177 20.12 10.61 -23.66
C LEU A 177 21.01 11.45 -24.59
N THR A 178 20.56 11.71 -25.81
CA THR A 178 21.30 12.47 -26.82
C THR A 178 21.06 13.99 -26.74
N GLY A 179 20.20 14.45 -25.81
CA GLY A 179 19.86 15.86 -25.69
C GLY A 179 18.95 16.41 -26.79
N LEU A 180 18.40 15.56 -27.66
CA LEU A 180 17.42 15.97 -28.70
C LEU A 180 16.08 16.41 -28.08
N ARG A 181 15.72 15.84 -26.95
CA ARG A 181 14.60 16.27 -26.13
C ARG A 181 15.08 16.68 -24.72
N PRO A 182 14.54 17.78 -24.17
CA PRO A 182 14.89 18.19 -22.83
C PRO A 182 14.38 17.21 -21.77
N LEU A 183 15.07 17.12 -20.66
CA LEU A 183 14.75 16.24 -19.54
C LEU A 183 13.33 16.45 -19.02
N GLU A 184 12.88 17.70 -19.00
CA GLU A 184 11.57 18.14 -18.51
C GLU A 184 10.41 17.65 -19.37
N SER A 185 10.70 17.19 -20.59
CA SER A 185 9.68 16.56 -21.47
C SER A 185 9.23 15.19 -20.95
N ALA A 186 10.01 14.56 -20.06
CA ALA A 186 9.62 13.34 -19.38
C ALA A 186 8.81 13.65 -18.10
N SER A 187 7.70 12.94 -17.90
CA SER A 187 6.87 13.07 -16.70
C SER A 187 7.66 12.81 -15.41
N LEU A 188 7.14 13.28 -14.29
CA LEU A 188 7.74 13.00 -12.98
C LEU A 188 7.83 11.48 -12.72
N ALA A 189 6.75 10.73 -13.01
CA ALA A 189 6.73 9.29 -12.87
C ALA A 189 7.78 8.59 -13.74
N LYS A 190 7.96 9.04 -14.98
CA LYS A 190 8.96 8.48 -15.90
C LYS A 190 10.38 8.71 -15.39
N ARG A 191 10.69 9.93 -14.95
CA ARG A 191 12.00 10.24 -14.35
C ARG A 191 12.25 9.45 -13.06
N MET A 192 11.24 9.24 -12.22
CA MET A 192 11.32 8.38 -11.02
C MET A 192 11.58 6.91 -11.40
N SER A 193 10.99 6.42 -12.50
CA SER A 193 11.16 5.04 -12.95
C SER A 193 12.60 4.70 -13.33
N TRP A 194 13.38 5.66 -13.82
CA TRP A 194 14.80 5.46 -14.13
C TRP A 194 15.67 5.22 -12.89
N ALA A 195 15.18 5.65 -11.72
CA ALA A 195 15.81 5.42 -10.43
C ALA A 195 15.33 4.13 -9.72
N ALA A 196 14.26 3.49 -10.21
CA ALA A 196 13.56 2.41 -9.51
C ALA A 196 14.44 1.21 -9.16
N HIS A 197 15.42 0.88 -10.00
CA HIS A 197 16.33 -0.27 -9.82
C HIS A 197 17.72 0.14 -9.34
N ARG A 198 17.91 1.41 -8.96
CA ARG A 198 19.20 1.89 -8.48
C ARG A 198 19.29 1.82 -6.97
N GLN A 199 20.52 1.69 -6.49
CA GLN A 199 20.82 1.47 -5.08
C GLN A 199 21.79 2.53 -4.57
N THR A 200 21.64 2.91 -3.32
CA THR A 200 22.53 3.80 -2.60
C THR A 200 23.03 3.13 -1.33
N THR A 201 24.15 3.61 -0.82
CA THR A 201 24.71 3.08 0.42
C THR A 201 23.95 3.61 1.64
N ARG A 202 23.51 4.87 1.57
CA ARG A 202 22.70 5.49 2.61
C ARG A 202 21.25 5.58 2.13
N PRO A 203 20.27 5.34 2.99
CA PRO A 203 18.85 5.42 2.61
C PRO A 203 18.47 6.83 2.12
N GLU A 204 19.04 7.88 2.72
CA GLU A 204 18.75 9.27 2.33
C GLU A 204 19.25 9.61 0.93
N ASP A 205 20.34 8.98 0.49
CA ASP A 205 20.91 9.21 -0.85
C ASP A 205 19.96 8.78 -1.97
N VAL A 206 18.97 7.92 -1.68
CA VAL A 206 17.89 7.60 -2.62
C VAL A 206 17.15 8.86 -3.08
N ALA A 207 17.04 9.85 -2.21
CA ALA A 207 16.44 11.14 -2.52
C ALA A 207 17.48 12.13 -3.06
N TYR A 208 18.61 12.24 -2.37
CA TYR A 208 19.59 13.29 -2.66
C TYR A 208 20.22 13.16 -4.04
N CYS A 209 20.44 11.93 -4.52
CA CYS A 209 20.95 11.70 -5.87
C CYS A 209 19.95 12.07 -6.99
N LEU A 210 18.70 12.37 -6.65
CA LEU A 210 17.66 12.73 -7.59
C LEU A 210 17.36 14.24 -7.63
N MET A 211 17.86 15.02 -6.67
CA MET A 211 17.54 16.46 -6.58
C MET A 211 17.79 17.20 -7.87
N GLY A 212 18.97 17.03 -8.47
CA GLY A 212 19.32 17.68 -9.73
C GLY A 212 18.45 17.25 -10.90
N LEU A 213 18.01 15.99 -10.92
CA LEU A 213 17.12 15.44 -11.95
C LEU A 213 15.73 16.11 -11.94
N PHE A 214 15.31 16.61 -10.77
CA PHE A 214 14.02 17.30 -10.61
C PHE A 214 14.16 18.81 -10.43
N GLY A 215 15.39 19.35 -10.49
CA GLY A 215 15.65 20.79 -10.35
C GLY A 215 15.33 21.35 -8.96
N VAL A 216 15.43 20.51 -7.92
CA VAL A 216 15.13 20.91 -6.53
C VAL A 216 16.38 20.92 -5.66
N ASN A 217 16.39 21.81 -4.66
CA ASN A 217 17.42 21.87 -3.63
C ASN A 217 16.77 21.65 -2.26
N MET A 218 17.42 20.87 -1.40
CA MET A 218 16.94 20.67 -0.05
C MET A 218 18.09 20.44 0.94
N PRO A 219 17.90 20.75 2.25
CA PRO A 219 18.90 20.48 3.28
C PRO A 219 19.20 18.98 3.40
N MET A 220 20.49 18.65 3.57
CA MET A 220 20.93 17.28 3.85
C MET A 220 20.71 16.94 5.31
N LEU A 221 19.78 16.07 5.62
CA LEU A 221 19.45 15.62 6.97
C LEU A 221 19.73 14.11 7.10
N TYR A 222 21.01 13.75 7.11
CA TYR A 222 21.38 12.35 7.34
C TYR A 222 20.91 11.88 8.71
N GLY A 223 20.27 10.72 8.75
CA GLY A 223 19.58 10.17 9.92
C GLY A 223 18.05 10.25 9.84
N GLU A 224 17.49 10.92 8.81
CA GLU A 224 16.04 10.94 8.59
C GLU A 224 15.50 9.67 7.86
N GLY A 225 16.39 8.85 7.28
CA GLY A 225 16.04 7.63 6.57
C GLY A 225 15.10 7.88 5.38
N ASP A 226 14.08 7.05 5.24
CA ASP A 226 13.11 7.10 4.13
C ASP A 226 12.34 8.43 4.02
N ARG A 227 12.36 9.27 5.07
CA ARG A 227 11.73 10.60 5.01
C ARG A 227 12.37 11.53 3.98
N ALA A 228 13.65 11.32 3.65
CA ALA A 228 14.33 12.08 2.61
C ALA A 228 13.58 12.00 1.27
N PHE A 229 13.10 10.82 0.89
CA PHE A 229 12.37 10.64 -0.37
C PHE A 229 10.97 11.26 -0.35
N LEU A 230 10.30 11.30 0.80
CA LEU A 230 9.04 12.03 0.94
C LEU A 230 9.29 13.54 0.79
N ARG A 231 10.32 14.09 1.46
CA ARG A 231 10.70 15.51 1.32
C ARG A 231 11.07 15.89 -0.11
N LEU A 232 11.78 15.02 -0.83
CA LEU A 232 12.08 15.25 -2.25
C LEU A 232 10.80 15.45 -3.05
N GLN A 233 9.80 14.58 -2.86
CA GLN A 233 8.51 14.71 -3.54
C GLN A 233 7.76 15.97 -3.11
N GLU A 234 7.84 16.37 -1.83
CA GLU A 234 7.27 17.62 -1.34
C GLU A 234 7.93 18.85 -1.99
N GLU A 235 9.27 18.84 -2.19
CA GLU A 235 9.95 19.92 -2.92
C GLU A 235 9.56 19.94 -4.41
N ILE A 236 9.44 18.79 -5.05
CA ILE A 236 8.97 18.68 -6.45
C ILE A 236 7.57 19.26 -6.60
N MET A 237 6.65 18.99 -5.67
CA MET A 237 5.28 19.51 -5.70
C MET A 237 5.20 21.05 -5.64
N LYS A 238 6.21 21.72 -5.09
CA LYS A 238 6.23 23.20 -5.06
C LYS A 238 6.51 23.81 -6.42
N GLN A 239 7.02 23.02 -7.37
CA GLN A 239 7.48 23.52 -8.69
C GLN A 239 6.72 22.89 -9.86
N SER A 240 5.94 21.82 -9.64
CA SER A 240 5.27 21.08 -10.69
C SER A 240 3.86 20.67 -10.28
N ASP A 241 2.91 20.77 -11.22
CA ASP A 241 1.53 20.32 -11.12
C ASP A 241 1.30 18.94 -11.79
N ASP A 242 2.37 18.26 -12.20
CA ASP A 242 2.31 16.95 -12.85
C ASP A 242 1.83 15.86 -11.87
N GLN A 243 0.57 15.44 -12.03
CA GLN A 243 -0.06 14.42 -11.18
C GLN A 243 0.49 13.01 -11.41
N SER A 244 1.37 12.80 -12.39
CA SER A 244 2.08 11.53 -12.53
C SER A 244 2.92 11.18 -11.31
N LEU A 245 3.27 12.16 -10.47
CA LEU A 245 3.91 11.96 -9.16
C LEU A 245 3.13 10.98 -8.27
N PHE A 246 1.82 10.89 -8.43
CA PHE A 246 0.95 9.98 -7.68
C PHE A 246 0.68 8.65 -8.39
N ALA A 247 1.22 8.49 -9.62
CA ALA A 247 1.02 7.31 -10.46
C ALA A 247 2.11 6.24 -10.21
N TRP A 248 2.09 5.65 -9.03
CA TRP A 248 3.00 4.61 -8.58
C TRP A 248 2.23 3.40 -8.02
N VAL A 249 2.89 2.25 -7.95
CA VAL A 249 2.33 1.01 -7.38
C VAL A 249 3.36 0.33 -6.46
N ASP A 250 2.85 -0.38 -5.46
CA ASP A 250 3.64 -1.26 -4.59
C ASP A 250 3.07 -2.67 -4.66
N LEU A 251 3.67 -3.53 -5.48
CA LEU A 251 3.21 -4.90 -5.69
C LEU A 251 3.34 -5.78 -4.44
N SER A 252 4.17 -5.36 -3.46
CA SER A 252 4.37 -6.08 -2.21
C SER A 252 3.36 -5.70 -1.13
N ALA A 253 2.65 -4.59 -1.31
CA ALA A 253 1.70 -4.10 -0.32
C ALA A 253 0.42 -4.93 -0.28
N SER A 254 -0.09 -5.17 0.93
CA SER A 254 -1.43 -5.73 1.13
C SER A 254 -2.49 -4.73 0.68
N THR A 255 -3.60 -5.24 0.12
CA THR A 255 -4.76 -4.43 -0.27
C THR A 255 -5.41 -3.68 0.89
N GLU A 256 -5.21 -4.17 2.12
CA GLU A 256 -5.80 -3.63 3.35
C GLU A 256 -4.95 -2.52 3.99
N THR A 257 -3.74 -2.26 3.49
CA THR A 257 -2.86 -1.24 4.08
C THR A 257 -3.22 0.16 3.60
N TYR A 258 -3.06 1.14 4.51
CA TYR A 258 -3.27 2.56 4.23
C TYR A 258 -1.95 3.23 3.86
N HIS A 259 -2.02 4.06 2.82
CA HIS A 259 -0.88 4.79 2.29
C HIS A 259 -1.25 6.26 2.05
N GLY A 260 -0.24 7.10 1.95
CA GLY A 260 -0.38 8.44 1.39
C GLY A 260 -0.36 8.44 -0.14
N LEU A 261 -0.43 9.62 -0.73
CA LEU A 261 -0.24 9.78 -2.18
C LEU A 261 1.23 9.74 -2.57
N LEU A 262 2.13 10.16 -1.68
CA LEU A 262 3.57 10.14 -1.93
C LEU A 262 4.12 8.71 -1.77
N ALA A 263 4.99 8.33 -2.69
CA ALA A 263 5.65 7.04 -2.69
C ALA A 263 6.72 6.94 -1.60
N LYS A 264 6.99 5.74 -1.09
CA LYS A 264 8.03 5.50 -0.09
C LYS A 264 9.42 5.37 -0.70
N SER A 265 9.51 4.98 -1.98
CA SER A 265 10.76 4.70 -2.68
C SER A 265 10.58 4.84 -4.19
N PRO A 266 11.64 5.17 -4.96
CA PRO A 266 11.62 5.12 -6.42
C PRO A 266 11.19 3.76 -6.99
N VAL A 267 11.41 2.66 -6.27
CA VAL A 267 10.98 1.29 -6.66
C VAL A 267 9.48 1.25 -6.97
N ASN A 268 8.67 2.05 -6.28
CA ASN A 268 7.25 2.12 -6.52
C ASN A 268 6.90 2.63 -7.93
N PHE A 269 7.82 3.33 -8.60
CA PHE A 269 7.66 3.82 -9.98
C PHE A 269 8.20 2.87 -11.05
N ALA A 270 8.66 1.65 -10.70
CA ALA A 270 9.27 0.72 -11.65
C ALA A 270 8.42 0.45 -12.91
N TYR A 271 7.12 0.57 -12.80
CA TYR A 271 6.16 0.35 -13.88
C TYR A 271 5.59 1.65 -14.47
N SER A 272 6.16 2.80 -14.13
CA SER A 272 5.60 4.10 -14.48
C SER A 272 6.31 4.77 -15.68
N ASN A 273 7.21 4.06 -16.37
CA ASN A 273 8.00 4.60 -17.48
C ASN A 273 7.16 5.11 -18.66
N SER A 274 5.96 4.57 -18.86
CA SER A 274 5.04 4.96 -19.93
C SER A 274 3.95 5.94 -19.48
N ILE A 275 3.95 6.39 -18.24
CA ILE A 275 2.93 7.33 -17.73
C ILE A 275 3.30 8.75 -18.17
N MET A 276 2.33 9.43 -18.76
CA MET A 276 2.45 10.83 -19.23
C MET A 276 1.38 11.69 -18.56
N PRO A 277 1.65 12.98 -18.28
CA PRO A 277 0.59 13.90 -17.86
C PRO A 277 -0.33 14.22 -19.04
N TYR A 278 -1.62 14.35 -18.76
CA TYR A 278 -2.57 14.89 -19.73
C TYR A 278 -2.32 16.39 -19.90
N GLN A 279 -2.21 16.84 -21.12
CA GLN A 279 -2.06 18.25 -21.43
C GLN A 279 -3.46 18.87 -21.56
N ASP A 280 -3.89 19.57 -20.52
CA ASP A 280 -5.14 20.34 -20.54
C ASP A 280 -4.84 21.82 -20.81
N TRP A 281 -5.78 22.49 -21.48
CA TRP A 281 -5.74 23.93 -21.69
C TRP A 281 -6.13 24.73 -20.45
N GLU A 282 -6.84 24.08 -19.50
CA GLU A 282 -7.26 24.71 -18.26
C GLU A 282 -6.18 24.60 -17.19
N PRO A 283 -5.95 25.69 -16.42
CA PRO A 283 -5.04 25.66 -15.29
C PRO A 283 -5.46 24.60 -14.27
N ARG A 284 -4.54 23.76 -13.86
CA ARG A 284 -4.80 22.78 -12.81
C ARG A 284 -4.86 23.46 -11.45
N PRO A 285 -5.82 23.08 -10.59
CA PRO A 285 -5.80 23.55 -9.20
C PRO A 285 -4.51 23.08 -8.51
N PRO A 286 -3.87 23.96 -7.71
CA PRO A 286 -2.65 23.60 -7.00
C PRO A 286 -2.92 22.53 -5.94
N TYR A 287 -1.99 21.62 -5.76
CA TYR A 287 -1.96 20.69 -4.65
C TYR A 287 -0.77 20.97 -3.73
N PHE A 288 -0.94 20.76 -2.44
CA PHE A 288 0.08 21.07 -1.44
C PHE A 288 -0.12 20.33 -0.13
N MET A 289 0.95 20.23 0.65
CA MET A 289 0.88 19.67 2.01
C MET A 289 0.21 20.63 2.97
N SER A 290 -0.73 20.11 3.76
CA SER A 290 -1.38 20.83 4.86
C SER A 290 -1.28 20.00 6.14
N ASN A 291 -1.68 20.57 7.29
CA ASN A 291 -1.78 19.86 8.56
C ASN A 291 -2.86 18.75 8.58
N ARG A 292 -3.70 18.68 7.54
CA ARG A 292 -4.72 17.64 7.33
C ARG A 292 -4.29 16.55 6.35
N GLY A 293 -3.11 16.66 5.79
CA GLY A 293 -2.59 15.82 4.72
C GLY A 293 -2.41 16.60 3.42
N LEU A 294 -2.13 15.90 2.32
CA LEU A 294 -2.00 16.48 1.01
C LEU A 294 -3.38 16.91 0.49
N ARG A 295 -3.57 18.22 0.27
CA ARG A 295 -4.75 18.78 -0.37
C ARG A 295 -4.62 18.67 -1.87
N ILE A 296 -5.61 18.10 -2.53
CA ILE A 296 -5.66 17.92 -3.99
C ILE A 296 -7.12 17.91 -4.46
N ASP A 297 -7.35 18.40 -5.67
CA ASP A 297 -8.65 18.36 -6.32
C ASP A 297 -8.64 17.23 -7.36
N LEU A 298 -9.40 16.15 -7.10
CA LEU A 298 -9.49 14.99 -7.99
C LEU A 298 -10.95 14.65 -8.30
N PRO A 299 -11.25 14.17 -9.50
CA PRO A 299 -12.51 13.52 -9.81
C PRO A 299 -12.66 12.23 -9.01
N LEU A 300 -13.78 12.07 -8.30
CA LEU A 300 -14.07 10.88 -7.49
C LEU A 300 -15.31 10.16 -8.00
N THR A 301 -15.19 8.85 -8.14
CA THR A 301 -16.31 7.94 -8.39
C THR A 301 -16.37 6.92 -7.26
N LEU A 302 -17.54 6.76 -6.64
CA LEU A 302 -17.75 5.74 -5.62
C LEU A 302 -17.73 4.35 -6.30
N ARG A 303 -16.86 3.46 -5.83
CA ARG A 303 -16.79 2.08 -6.32
C ARG A 303 -17.45 1.09 -5.36
N ASP A 304 -17.23 1.26 -4.07
CA ASP A 304 -17.79 0.43 -3.00
C ASP A 304 -18.07 1.31 -1.77
N GLN A 305 -18.73 0.82 -0.74
CA GLN A 305 -19.26 1.57 0.42
C GLN A 305 -18.40 2.76 0.92
N ASP A 306 -17.08 2.60 0.94
CA ASP A 306 -16.13 3.62 1.41
C ASP A 306 -14.88 3.75 0.53
N ILE A 307 -14.82 3.00 -0.58
CA ILE A 307 -13.72 3.02 -1.56
C ILE A 307 -14.16 3.82 -2.78
N PHE A 308 -13.34 4.80 -3.10
CA PHE A 308 -13.49 5.67 -4.25
C PHE A 308 -12.37 5.41 -5.26
N VAL A 309 -12.67 5.61 -6.51
CA VAL A 309 -11.69 5.67 -7.59
C VAL A 309 -11.46 7.13 -7.92
N ALA A 310 -10.22 7.59 -7.78
CA ALA A 310 -9.82 8.97 -8.05
C ALA A 310 -9.01 9.01 -9.35
N ALA A 311 -9.51 9.72 -10.36
CA ALA A 311 -8.82 9.89 -11.62
C ALA A 311 -7.64 10.84 -11.48
N LEU A 312 -6.47 10.45 -12.00
CA LEU A 312 -5.32 11.31 -12.18
C LEU A 312 -5.38 11.98 -13.56
N ASP A 313 -4.79 13.16 -13.67
CA ASP A 313 -4.64 13.83 -14.97
C ASP A 313 -3.53 13.14 -15.81
N CYS A 314 -3.69 11.83 -16.05
CA CYS A 314 -2.78 10.98 -16.80
C CYS A 314 -3.59 10.02 -17.68
N PRO A 315 -3.43 10.05 -19.03
CA PRO A 315 -4.03 9.06 -19.89
C PRO A 315 -3.59 7.66 -19.52
N ALA A 316 -4.49 6.70 -19.61
CA ALA A 316 -4.19 5.31 -19.24
C ALA A 316 -3.45 4.59 -20.38
N PRO A 317 -2.23 4.05 -20.12
CA PRO A 317 -1.55 3.23 -21.11
C PRO A 317 -2.30 1.90 -21.32
N PRO A 318 -2.08 1.15 -22.44
CA PRO A 318 -1.16 1.49 -23.54
C PRO A 318 -1.77 2.41 -24.60
N ASP A 319 -3.08 2.60 -24.61
CA ASP A 319 -3.78 3.18 -25.75
C ASP A 319 -3.75 4.72 -25.75
N TYR A 320 -3.54 5.33 -24.57
CA TYR A 320 -3.50 6.79 -24.36
C TYR A 320 -4.68 7.55 -24.97
N GLU A 321 -5.85 6.91 -24.99
CA GLU A 321 -7.07 7.55 -25.47
C GLU A 321 -7.46 8.71 -24.54
N ASP A 322 -7.87 9.83 -25.11
CA ASP A 322 -8.26 11.03 -24.37
C ASP A 322 -9.47 10.82 -23.44
N SER A 323 -10.19 9.72 -23.63
CA SER A 323 -11.35 9.35 -22.82
C SER A 323 -11.04 8.41 -21.65
N THR A 324 -9.81 7.85 -21.57
CA THR A 324 -9.46 6.86 -20.54
C THR A 324 -8.30 7.36 -19.68
N PHE A 325 -8.55 7.49 -18.38
CA PHE A 325 -7.59 8.02 -17.41
C PHE A 325 -7.14 6.97 -16.42
N LEU A 326 -5.87 7.09 -16.02
CA LEU A 326 -5.31 6.34 -14.91
C LEU A 326 -5.96 6.80 -13.61
N ALA A 327 -6.29 5.87 -12.73
CA ALA A 327 -6.93 6.19 -11.47
C ALA A 327 -6.36 5.36 -10.31
N ILE A 328 -6.48 5.91 -9.11
CA ILE A 328 -6.03 5.31 -7.85
C ILE A 328 -7.21 5.07 -6.91
N TYR A 329 -7.03 4.15 -5.98
CA TYR A 329 -8.05 3.83 -4.99
C TYR A 329 -7.85 4.65 -3.73
N LEU A 330 -8.90 5.32 -3.29
CA LEU A 330 -8.94 6.08 -2.06
C LEU A 330 -10.04 5.56 -1.15
N ARG A 331 -9.76 5.42 0.14
CA ARG A 331 -10.75 5.12 1.16
C ARG A 331 -11.01 6.35 2.01
N LYS A 332 -12.28 6.68 2.22
CA LYS A 332 -12.65 7.78 3.11
C LYS A 332 -12.38 7.40 4.56
N ILE A 333 -11.57 8.22 5.27
CA ILE A 333 -11.14 7.94 6.64
C ILE A 333 -11.81 8.83 7.69
N SER A 334 -12.56 9.84 7.27
CA SER A 334 -13.30 10.72 8.18
C SER A 334 -14.80 10.49 8.04
N SER A 335 -15.47 10.54 9.15
CA SER A 335 -16.92 10.30 9.25
C SER A 335 -17.78 11.58 9.23
N GLY A 336 -17.19 12.75 9.14
CA GLY A 336 -17.89 14.05 9.05
C GLY A 336 -17.90 14.63 7.64
N GLY A 337 -18.32 15.88 7.49
CA GLY A 337 -18.19 16.66 6.25
C GLY A 337 -16.75 16.82 5.75
N ASP A 338 -15.79 16.30 6.50
CA ASP A 338 -14.38 16.30 6.21
C ASP A 338 -14.03 15.32 5.09
N GLN A 339 -13.51 15.84 3.99
CA GLN A 339 -13.04 15.07 2.83
C GLN A 339 -11.63 14.50 3.07
N GLN A 340 -11.44 13.71 4.15
CA GLN A 340 -10.16 13.10 4.49
C GLN A 340 -10.12 11.65 4.03
N PHE A 341 -9.03 11.30 3.33
CA PHE A 341 -8.85 10.01 2.67
C PHE A 341 -7.50 9.39 2.97
N ALA A 342 -7.39 8.08 2.75
CA ALA A 342 -6.15 7.31 2.64
C ALA A 342 -6.10 6.61 1.29
N ARG A 343 -4.92 6.44 0.70
CA ARG A 343 -4.74 5.60 -0.47
C ARG A 343 -4.73 4.13 -0.04
N VAL A 344 -5.44 3.29 -0.79
CA VAL A 344 -5.56 1.84 -0.57
C VAL A 344 -5.34 1.10 -1.89
N GLN A 345 -5.23 -0.23 -1.84
CA GLN A 345 -5.01 -1.07 -3.03
C GLN A 345 -3.87 -0.56 -3.91
N VAL A 346 -2.77 -0.14 -3.26
CA VAL A 346 -1.62 0.48 -3.94
C VAL A 346 -0.84 -0.48 -4.86
N ASN A 347 -1.21 -1.76 -4.87
CA ASN A 347 -0.63 -2.78 -5.73
C ASN A 347 -1.18 -2.77 -7.16
N GLN A 348 -2.14 -1.89 -7.47
CA GLN A 348 -2.77 -1.80 -8.78
C GLN A 348 -3.29 -0.39 -9.09
N PHE A 349 -3.52 -0.13 -10.38
CA PHE A 349 -4.27 1.03 -10.85
C PHE A 349 -5.70 0.64 -11.23
N ALA A 350 -6.59 1.61 -11.25
CA ALA A 350 -7.86 1.55 -11.95
C ALA A 350 -7.78 2.34 -13.26
N LYS A 351 -8.75 2.11 -14.13
CA LYS A 351 -9.02 2.95 -15.31
C LYS A 351 -10.43 3.52 -15.20
N VAL A 352 -10.59 4.77 -15.61
CA VAL A 352 -11.90 5.43 -15.71
C VAL A 352 -12.06 6.05 -17.09
N GLN A 353 -13.25 5.94 -17.66
CA GLN A 353 -13.54 6.47 -19.00
C GLN A 353 -13.94 7.94 -18.97
N GLU A 354 -14.56 8.38 -17.87
CA GLU A 354 -15.00 9.76 -17.71
C GLU A 354 -14.40 10.37 -16.44
N ARG A 355 -13.96 11.61 -16.56
CA ARG A 355 -13.61 12.41 -15.42
C ARG A 355 -14.92 12.90 -14.78
N GLY A 356 -15.24 12.42 -13.60
CA GLY A 356 -16.29 12.99 -12.77
C GLY A 356 -15.96 14.43 -12.33
N ASN A 357 -16.85 15.03 -11.56
CA ASN A 357 -16.61 16.36 -11.00
C ASN A 357 -15.43 16.33 -10.03
N LYS A 358 -14.48 17.27 -10.19
CA LYS A 358 -13.36 17.45 -9.27
C LYS A 358 -13.86 17.87 -7.90
N GLN A 359 -13.36 17.23 -6.86
CA GLN A 359 -13.66 17.52 -5.46
C GLN A 359 -12.36 17.76 -4.69
N THR A 360 -12.37 18.71 -3.77
CA THR A 360 -11.22 18.94 -2.90
C THR A 360 -11.11 17.84 -1.86
N LEU A 361 -9.95 17.18 -1.82
CA LEU A 361 -9.62 16.08 -0.92
C LEU A 361 -8.45 16.44 -0.03
N TYR A 362 -8.37 15.78 1.12
CA TYR A 362 -7.20 15.77 1.98
C TYR A 362 -6.75 14.32 2.15
N VAL A 363 -5.60 13.98 1.59
CA VAL A 363 -5.08 12.61 1.70
C VAL A 363 -3.98 12.57 2.74
N ARG A 364 -4.21 11.83 3.82
CA ARG A 364 -3.23 11.66 4.89
C ARG A 364 -1.99 10.95 4.35
N GLN A 365 -0.78 11.41 4.73
CA GLN A 365 0.47 10.89 4.16
C GLN A 365 1.17 9.87 5.06
N THR A 366 1.01 9.99 6.37
CA THR A 366 1.70 9.12 7.34
C THR A 366 0.71 8.29 8.13
N PHE A 367 1.01 6.99 8.25
CA PHE A 367 0.26 6.03 9.05
C PHE A 367 1.25 5.27 9.91
N ASN A 368 1.07 5.28 11.24
CA ASN A 368 2.00 4.65 12.20
C ASN A 368 1.66 3.17 12.38
N GLY A 369 1.78 2.37 11.29
CA GLY A 369 1.58 0.93 11.31
C GLY A 369 0.12 0.49 11.54
N VAL A 370 -0.04 -0.75 12.01
CA VAL A 370 -1.37 -1.38 12.27
C VAL A 370 -2.18 -0.59 13.31
N ALA A 371 -1.53 0.08 14.25
CA ALA A 371 -2.19 0.87 15.29
C ALA A 371 -2.92 2.11 14.74
N ASP A 372 -2.40 2.76 13.69
CA ASP A 372 -3.07 3.91 13.06
C ASP A 372 -4.21 3.47 12.13
N ALA A 373 -4.08 2.30 11.52
CA ALA A 373 -5.18 1.69 10.80
C ALA A 373 -6.35 1.33 11.77
N GLU A 374 -6.03 0.96 13.00
CA GLU A 374 -7.02 0.72 14.06
C GLU A 374 -7.55 2.01 14.70
N GLY A 375 -6.75 3.08 14.75
CA GLY A 375 -7.14 4.37 15.34
C GLY A 375 -7.87 5.31 14.36
N VAL A 376 -7.63 5.17 13.06
CA VAL A 376 -8.28 5.98 12.00
C VAL A 376 -9.66 5.42 11.64
N PHE A 377 -9.85 4.13 11.80
CA PHE A 377 -11.16 3.48 11.72
C PHE A 377 -11.51 2.97 13.11
N PRO A 378 -12.42 3.65 13.83
CA PRO A 378 -13.09 2.97 14.91
C PRO A 378 -13.60 1.67 14.28
N GLN A 379 -13.20 0.55 14.83
CA GLN A 379 -13.59 -0.80 14.41
C GLN A 379 -15.06 -0.74 14.05
N HIS A 380 -15.50 -1.41 13.01
CA HIS A 380 -16.88 -1.41 12.60
C HIS A 380 -17.73 -1.85 13.79
N ILE A 381 -18.27 -0.87 14.51
CA ILE A 381 -19.13 -1.11 15.67
C ILE A 381 -20.55 -1.08 15.14
N VAL A 382 -21.22 -2.22 15.14
CA VAL A 382 -22.64 -2.32 14.88
C VAL A 382 -23.37 -2.06 16.20
N GLN A 383 -24.12 -0.96 16.25
CA GLN A 383 -25.02 -0.64 17.36
C GLN A 383 -26.43 -1.01 16.98
N LEU A 384 -27.13 -1.69 17.87
CA LEU A 384 -28.52 -2.01 17.66
C LEU A 384 -29.39 -0.79 17.93
N ARG A 385 -29.98 -0.23 16.87
CA ARG A 385 -30.88 0.95 16.94
C ARG A 385 -32.31 0.55 17.22
N ARG A 386 -32.82 -0.38 16.42
CA ARG A 386 -34.18 -0.89 16.55
C ARG A 386 -34.18 -2.39 16.68
N GLY A 387 -34.99 -2.93 17.54
CA GLY A 387 -35.28 -4.35 17.67
C GLY A 387 -36.75 -4.61 17.44
N PRO A 388 -37.15 -5.90 17.51
CA PRO A 388 -38.54 -6.26 17.38
C PRO A 388 -39.39 -5.59 18.48
N PRO A 389 -40.73 -5.45 18.28
CA PRO A 389 -41.62 -4.79 19.21
C PRO A 389 -41.49 -5.34 20.63
N ARG A 390 -41.24 -4.46 21.61
CA ARG A 390 -40.98 -4.82 23.03
C ARG A 390 -42.16 -5.40 23.78
N ASP A 391 -43.36 -5.14 23.33
CA ASP A 391 -44.58 -5.75 23.84
C ASP A 391 -44.68 -7.23 23.48
N GLN A 392 -44.00 -7.67 22.42
CA GLN A 392 -44.00 -9.03 21.92
C GLN A 392 -42.71 -9.77 22.17
N TYR A 393 -41.59 -9.07 22.27
CA TYR A 393 -40.26 -9.67 22.38
C TYR A 393 -39.46 -9.10 23.56
N SER A 394 -38.65 -9.97 24.19
CA SER A 394 -37.67 -9.60 25.20
C SER A 394 -36.30 -10.15 24.81
N VAL A 395 -35.23 -9.47 25.26
CA VAL A 395 -33.86 -9.98 25.09
C VAL A 395 -33.52 -10.91 26.24
N LEU A 396 -33.27 -12.18 25.94
CA LEU A 396 -32.92 -13.21 26.94
C LEU A 396 -31.43 -13.28 27.22
N ASN A 397 -30.62 -13.21 26.17
CA ASN A 397 -29.18 -13.41 26.29
C ASN A 397 -28.40 -12.58 25.28
N LEU A 398 -27.18 -12.20 25.66
CA LEU A 398 -26.24 -11.45 24.85
C LEU A 398 -24.86 -12.08 24.97
N VAL A 399 -24.27 -12.49 23.85
CA VAL A 399 -22.95 -13.10 23.79
C VAL A 399 -22.00 -12.22 22.96
N HIS A 400 -20.82 -11.93 23.48
CA HIS A 400 -19.77 -11.17 22.80
C HIS A 400 -18.50 -11.97 22.61
N SER A 401 -17.63 -11.56 21.67
CA SER A 401 -16.30 -12.13 21.53
C SER A 401 -15.42 -11.77 22.73
N LYS A 402 -14.52 -12.69 23.12
CA LYS A 402 -13.61 -12.48 24.27
C LYS A 402 -12.65 -11.29 24.12
N GLU A 403 -12.43 -10.79 22.91
CA GLU A 403 -11.58 -9.62 22.66
C GLU A 403 -12.26 -8.28 23.03
N ALA A 404 -13.58 -8.26 23.15
CA ALA A 404 -14.33 -7.06 23.59
C ALA A 404 -14.21 -6.79 25.10
N ASP A 405 -13.62 -7.68 25.87
CA ASP A 405 -13.72 -7.72 27.35
C ASP A 405 -12.60 -6.92 28.07
N ARG A 406 -11.80 -6.12 27.36
CA ARG A 406 -10.77 -5.29 28.01
C ARG A 406 -11.25 -3.93 28.55
N GLY A 407 -12.54 -3.69 28.59
CA GLY A 407 -13.02 -2.39 29.04
C GLY A 407 -14.37 -2.28 29.72
N ASP A 408 -15.26 -3.25 29.74
CA ASP A 408 -16.50 -3.18 30.58
C ASP A 408 -17.28 -4.49 30.45
N ARG A 409 -17.43 -5.24 31.53
CA ARG A 409 -18.30 -6.42 31.61
C ARG A 409 -19.77 -5.99 31.49
N PRO A 410 -20.56 -6.49 30.53
CA PRO A 410 -21.99 -6.24 30.52
C PRO A 410 -22.67 -7.08 31.62
N ALA A 411 -23.39 -6.42 32.49
CA ALA A 411 -24.29 -7.07 33.44
C ALA A 411 -25.50 -7.67 32.70
N ALA A 412 -26.05 -8.76 33.22
CA ALA A 412 -27.21 -9.45 32.67
C ALA A 412 -28.36 -8.49 32.35
N CYS A 413 -29.00 -8.64 31.19
CA CYS A 413 -30.15 -7.86 30.78
C CYS A 413 -31.38 -8.19 31.63
N THR A 414 -31.90 -7.23 32.39
CA THR A 414 -33.19 -7.32 33.03
C THR A 414 -34.19 -6.38 32.32
N SER A 415 -35.41 -6.87 32.11
CA SER A 415 -36.47 -6.07 31.46
C SER A 415 -36.94 -4.95 32.36
N SER A 416 -36.66 -3.68 32.01
CA SER A 416 -37.28 -2.54 32.65
C SER A 416 -38.43 -2.03 31.79
N ARG A 417 -39.65 -2.04 32.35
CA ARG A 417 -40.83 -1.39 31.79
C ARG A 417 -40.66 0.13 31.92
N GLY A 418 -40.61 0.85 30.79
CA GLY A 418 -40.58 2.31 30.79
C GLY A 418 -40.62 2.89 29.39
N SER A 419 -41.58 3.75 29.17
CA SER A 419 -42.00 4.43 27.95
C SER A 419 -40.90 5.12 27.14
N GLY A 420 -40.91 4.86 25.82
CA GLY A 420 -40.59 5.85 24.78
C GLY A 420 -39.12 6.20 24.56
N ARG A 421 -38.45 5.41 23.77
CA ARG A 421 -37.47 5.72 22.71
C ARG A 421 -36.75 4.47 22.23
N ASP A 422 -36.51 4.41 20.93
CA ASP A 422 -36.21 3.23 20.09
C ASP A 422 -34.80 2.61 20.21
N LEU A 423 -34.15 2.60 21.36
CA LEU A 423 -32.83 1.98 21.53
C LEU A 423 -32.94 0.76 22.44
N ILE A 424 -32.37 -0.37 22.00
CA ILE A 424 -32.21 -1.52 22.88
C ILE A 424 -31.03 -1.25 23.79
N HIS A 425 -31.30 -1.06 25.07
CA HIS A 425 -30.31 -0.83 26.10
C HIS A 425 -30.13 -2.09 26.95
N THR A 426 -28.93 -2.30 27.45
CA THR A 426 -28.68 -3.23 28.55
C THR A 426 -29.47 -2.78 29.79
N ALA A 427 -29.57 -3.64 30.79
CA ALA A 427 -30.20 -3.26 32.10
C ALA A 427 -29.55 -2.04 32.76
N THR A 428 -28.34 -1.67 32.39
CA THR A 428 -27.60 -0.50 32.85
C THR A 428 -27.77 0.73 31.97
N GLY A 429 -28.68 0.71 30.96
CA GLY A 429 -28.90 1.81 30.04
C GLY A 429 -27.86 1.99 28.92
N LYS A 430 -26.91 1.05 28.78
CA LYS A 430 -25.90 1.09 27.70
C LYS A 430 -26.46 0.49 26.42
N THR A 431 -26.12 1.07 25.28
CA THR A 431 -26.50 0.57 23.95
C THR A 431 -25.80 -0.74 23.66
N ILE A 432 -26.52 -1.72 23.07
CA ILE A 432 -25.92 -2.97 22.61
C ILE A 432 -25.09 -2.68 21.36
N ALA A 433 -23.82 -3.00 21.40
CA ALA A 433 -22.89 -2.79 20.28
C ALA A 433 -21.98 -4.02 20.10
N PHE A 434 -21.73 -4.37 18.84
CA PHE A 434 -20.82 -5.45 18.45
C PHE A 434 -19.70 -4.91 17.61
N ARG A 435 -18.50 -5.41 17.83
CA ARG A 435 -17.32 -5.10 17.01
C ARG A 435 -17.22 -6.13 15.89
N ILE A 436 -17.43 -5.71 14.63
CA ILE A 436 -17.34 -6.59 13.48
C ILE A 436 -15.89 -7.00 13.24
N PRO A 437 -15.56 -8.29 13.21
CA PRO A 437 -14.21 -8.77 12.95
C PRO A 437 -13.75 -8.51 11.51
N LYS A 438 -12.43 -8.37 11.33
CA LYS A 438 -11.79 -8.14 10.02
C LYS A 438 -11.78 -9.39 9.12
N ALA A 439 -11.93 -10.59 9.69
CA ALA A 439 -11.89 -11.82 8.91
C ALA A 439 -13.29 -12.20 8.42
N ALA A 440 -13.36 -12.66 7.18
CA ALA A 440 -14.60 -13.14 6.58
C ALA A 440 -15.20 -14.31 7.36
N GLY A 441 -16.52 -14.29 7.55
CA GLY A 441 -17.25 -15.36 8.24
C GLY A 441 -17.04 -15.41 9.76
N GLN A 442 -16.38 -14.42 10.38
CA GLN A 442 -16.22 -14.36 11.83
C GLN A 442 -17.41 -13.71 12.53
N LEU A 443 -17.78 -14.30 13.66
CA LEU A 443 -18.84 -13.84 14.55
C LEU A 443 -18.33 -12.67 15.42
N ALA A 444 -19.16 -11.63 15.55
CA ALA A 444 -18.95 -10.51 16.48
C ALA A 444 -19.68 -10.71 17.80
N GLY A 445 -20.90 -11.23 17.72
CA GLY A 445 -21.74 -11.51 18.87
C GLY A 445 -23.13 -11.97 18.46
N ALA A 446 -23.97 -12.28 19.45
CA ALA A 446 -25.29 -12.81 19.24
C ALA A 446 -26.29 -12.29 20.26
N ILE A 447 -27.54 -12.13 19.84
CA ILE A 447 -28.67 -11.75 20.69
C ILE A 447 -29.72 -12.84 20.59
N THR A 448 -30.22 -13.31 21.73
CA THR A 448 -31.39 -14.18 21.79
C THR A 448 -32.62 -13.38 22.17
N PHE A 449 -33.60 -13.36 21.28
CA PHE A 449 -34.92 -12.78 21.52
C PHE A 449 -35.88 -13.88 21.95
N ALA A 450 -36.73 -13.60 22.95
CA ALA A 450 -37.87 -14.44 23.32
C ALA A 450 -39.16 -13.70 23.05
N ARG A 451 -40.12 -14.38 22.42
CA ARG A 451 -41.45 -13.88 22.21
C ARG A 451 -42.38 -14.26 23.38
N THR A 452 -43.46 -13.55 23.55
CA THR A 452 -44.47 -13.77 24.61
C THR A 452 -45.13 -15.13 24.52
N ASP A 453 -45.14 -15.78 23.35
CA ASP A 453 -45.65 -17.15 23.13
C ASP A 453 -44.65 -18.28 23.47
N GLY A 454 -43.47 -17.90 23.97
CA GLY A 454 -42.40 -18.87 24.32
C GLY A 454 -41.43 -19.20 23.16
N SER A 455 -41.69 -18.72 21.94
CA SER A 455 -40.75 -18.88 20.81
C SER A 455 -39.51 -18.08 21.05
N ARG A 456 -38.36 -18.63 20.59
CA ARG A 456 -37.03 -18.00 20.75
C ARG A 456 -36.34 -17.87 19.42
N LEU A 457 -35.67 -16.76 19.21
CA LEU A 457 -34.94 -16.43 18.01
C LEU A 457 -33.53 -15.97 18.36
N LEU A 458 -32.53 -16.58 17.78
CA LEU A 458 -31.13 -16.22 17.88
C LEU A 458 -30.74 -15.41 16.64
N VAL A 459 -30.25 -14.20 16.85
CA VAL A 459 -29.69 -13.34 15.78
C VAL A 459 -28.23 -13.10 16.08
N MET A 460 -27.37 -13.54 15.18
CA MET A 460 -25.92 -13.44 15.25
C MET A 460 -25.42 -12.36 14.29
N PHE A 461 -24.43 -11.59 14.71
CA PHE A 461 -23.82 -10.50 13.94
C PHE A 461 -22.35 -10.80 13.73
N GLY A 462 -21.81 -10.51 12.55
CA GLY A 462 -20.43 -10.72 12.23
C GLY A 462 -20.04 -10.12 10.88
N SER A 463 -18.96 -10.62 10.31
CA SER A 463 -18.45 -10.18 9.02
C SER A 463 -18.81 -11.16 7.91
N THR A 464 -19.27 -10.66 6.74
CA THR A 464 -19.47 -11.48 5.54
C THR A 464 -18.15 -11.75 4.83
N ASP A 465 -17.34 -10.72 4.62
CA ASP A 465 -16.14 -10.72 3.78
C ASP A 465 -14.93 -9.98 4.41
N GLY A 466 -15.00 -9.69 5.70
CA GLY A 466 -13.97 -8.89 6.41
C GLY A 466 -14.22 -7.38 6.34
N ILE A 467 -15.18 -6.93 5.53
CA ILE A 467 -15.49 -5.52 5.29
C ILE A 467 -16.93 -5.20 5.66
N ARG A 468 -17.88 -6.07 5.27
CA ARG A 468 -19.31 -5.86 5.42
C ARG A 468 -19.87 -6.58 6.65
N ALA A 469 -20.77 -5.89 7.33
CA ALA A 469 -21.55 -6.53 8.37
C ALA A 469 -22.56 -7.51 7.76
N GLY A 470 -22.67 -8.67 8.37
CA GLY A 470 -23.67 -9.67 8.05
C GLY A 470 -24.33 -10.20 9.29
N PHE A 471 -25.40 -10.92 9.09
CA PHE A 471 -26.14 -11.56 10.18
C PHE A 471 -26.51 -13.01 9.84
N HIS A 472 -26.81 -13.78 10.87
CA HIS A 472 -27.41 -15.11 10.74
C HIS A 472 -28.52 -15.23 11.76
N ALA A 473 -29.68 -15.70 11.34
CA ALA A 473 -30.84 -15.88 12.21
C ALA A 473 -31.20 -17.36 12.29
N ARG A 474 -31.57 -17.80 13.49
CA ARG A 474 -31.98 -19.19 13.74
C ARG A 474 -33.08 -19.25 14.81
N GLU A 475 -34.11 -20.06 14.58
CA GLU A 475 -35.07 -20.41 15.60
C GLU A 475 -34.48 -21.38 16.63
N LEU A 476 -34.83 -21.16 17.89
CA LEU A 476 -34.48 -22.04 18.99
C LEU A 476 -35.73 -22.76 19.47
N PRO A 477 -35.62 -23.98 20.01
CA PRO A 477 -36.76 -24.74 20.56
C PRO A 477 -37.53 -23.89 21.58
N PRO A 478 -38.88 -23.90 21.56
CA PRO A 478 -39.70 -23.13 22.49
C PRO A 478 -39.50 -23.63 23.93
N ARG A 479 -39.58 -22.73 24.90
CA ARG A 479 -39.57 -23.04 26.33
C ARG A 479 -41.00 -23.33 26.76
N PHE A 480 -41.37 -24.57 26.99
CA PHE A 480 -42.66 -24.90 27.57
C PHE A 480 -42.54 -24.83 29.10
N PRO A 481 -43.30 -24.01 29.81
CA PRO A 481 -43.37 -24.08 31.26
C PRO A 481 -44.18 -25.33 31.62
N GLY A 482 -43.51 -26.40 32.10
CA GLY A 482 -44.22 -27.50 32.76
C GLY A 482 -44.04 -28.93 32.25
N MET A 483 -43.01 -29.29 31.46
CA MET A 483 -42.70 -30.72 31.21
C MET A 483 -41.41 -31.13 31.91
N SER A 484 -41.58 -31.76 33.06
CA SER A 484 -40.58 -32.57 33.75
C SER A 484 -40.31 -33.82 32.91
N GLN A 485 -39.18 -33.95 32.28
CA GLN A 485 -38.74 -35.21 31.73
C GLN A 485 -38.18 -36.10 32.84
N ASN A 486 -39.07 -37.02 33.29
CA ASN A 486 -38.67 -38.24 33.93
C ASN A 486 -38.11 -39.18 32.86
N GLN A 487 -36.84 -39.51 32.91
CA GLN A 487 -36.39 -40.85 32.58
C GLN A 487 -34.91 -41.10 32.95
N ASN A 488 -34.88 -42.04 33.85
CA ASN A 488 -33.95 -43.17 34.01
C ASN A 488 -32.70 -42.96 34.86
N GLN A 489 -32.94 -43.45 36.02
CA GLN A 489 -32.08 -43.89 37.09
C GLN A 489 -31.10 -45.01 36.69
N ALA A 490 -29.92 -44.92 37.24
CA ALA A 490 -29.24 -46.10 37.79
C ALA A 490 -28.60 -45.74 39.13
N LYS A 491 -28.95 -46.50 40.12
CA LYS A 491 -28.67 -46.50 41.54
C LYS A 491 -27.20 -46.31 41.93
N THR A 492 -26.92 -45.51 42.94
CA THR A 492 -26.19 -45.98 44.13
C THR A 492 -26.47 -45.09 45.36
N LYS A 493 -26.61 -45.76 46.50
CA LYS A 493 -27.00 -45.26 47.82
C LYS A 493 -25.88 -44.48 48.51
N SER A 494 -26.19 -43.41 49.26
CA SER A 494 -26.15 -43.39 50.74
C SER A 494 -26.30 -41.97 51.30
N SER A 495 -27.22 -41.87 52.21
CA SER A 495 -27.31 -41.13 53.51
C SER A 495 -27.12 -39.64 53.62
N SER A 496 -28.16 -39.05 54.21
CA SER A 496 -28.29 -38.09 55.30
C SER A 496 -28.41 -36.57 54.99
N ASN A 497 -29.60 -36.09 55.30
CA ASN A 497 -30.01 -34.83 55.93
C ASN A 497 -29.32 -33.51 55.57
N ALA A 498 -30.09 -32.65 54.88
CA ALA A 498 -30.39 -31.27 55.33
C ALA A 498 -31.44 -30.66 54.40
N LYS A 499 -32.45 -30.08 55.01
CA LYS A 499 -33.49 -29.30 54.32
C LYS A 499 -32.92 -27.97 53.93
N GLU A 500 -32.91 -27.66 52.62
CA GLU A 500 -32.96 -26.28 52.11
C GLU A 500 -33.74 -26.26 50.83
N ASN A 501 -34.73 -25.38 50.75
CA ASN A 501 -35.53 -25.06 49.58
C ASN A 501 -34.59 -24.45 48.50
N GLN A 502 -34.24 -25.25 47.51
CA GLN A 502 -33.72 -24.73 46.26
C GLN A 502 -34.74 -24.97 45.16
N GLN A 503 -35.31 -23.86 44.68
CA GLN A 503 -36.02 -23.87 43.39
C GLN A 503 -35.05 -24.36 42.32
N GLN A 504 -35.28 -25.55 41.79
CA GLN A 504 -34.53 -26.10 40.65
C GLN A 504 -34.88 -25.30 39.40
N GLU A 505 -34.01 -24.37 39.05
CA GLU A 505 -33.99 -23.77 37.72
C GLU A 505 -33.60 -24.82 36.70
N THR A 506 -34.43 -25.03 35.69
CA THR A 506 -34.13 -25.85 34.51
C THR A 506 -32.92 -25.30 33.80
N PRO A 507 -31.97 -26.15 33.31
CA PRO A 507 -30.74 -25.68 32.68
C PRO A 507 -31.07 -24.81 31.45
N GLU A 508 -30.62 -23.60 31.49
CA GLU A 508 -30.67 -22.67 30.37
C GLU A 508 -29.73 -23.19 29.28
N VAL A 509 -30.21 -23.37 28.05
CA VAL A 509 -29.36 -23.69 26.90
C VAL A 509 -28.53 -22.42 26.61
N THR A 510 -27.37 -22.36 27.20
CA THR A 510 -26.39 -21.30 26.95
C THR A 510 -25.41 -21.79 25.91
N PHE A 511 -25.35 -21.11 24.78
CA PHE A 511 -24.33 -21.35 23.76
C PHE A 511 -23.04 -20.64 24.15
N SER A 512 -21.90 -21.34 24.03
CA SER A 512 -20.61 -20.69 24.10
C SER A 512 -20.35 -19.85 22.82
N PHE A 513 -19.43 -18.89 22.88
CA PHE A 513 -19.06 -18.11 21.70
C PHE A 513 -18.53 -19.03 20.58
N ASP A 514 -17.80 -20.07 20.92
CA ASP A 514 -17.22 -21.01 19.97
C ASP A 514 -18.30 -21.85 19.26
N ASP A 515 -19.36 -22.25 19.97
CA ASP A 515 -20.51 -22.94 19.38
C ASP A 515 -21.22 -22.03 18.38
N LEU A 516 -21.43 -20.76 18.74
CA LEU A 516 -22.06 -19.76 17.88
C LEU A 516 -21.20 -19.46 16.65
N GLN A 517 -19.88 -19.39 16.80
CA GLN A 517 -18.95 -19.21 15.68
C GLN A 517 -19.05 -20.36 14.67
N GLN A 518 -19.17 -21.59 15.12
CA GLN A 518 -19.33 -22.75 14.24
C GLN A 518 -20.66 -22.73 13.48
N MET A 519 -21.71 -22.19 14.08
CA MET A 519 -23.03 -22.07 13.47
C MET A 519 -23.17 -20.86 12.55
N PHE A 520 -22.32 -19.86 12.69
CA PHE A 520 -22.45 -18.59 11.96
C PHE A 520 -22.22 -18.77 10.46
N ARG A 521 -23.25 -18.44 9.68
CA ARG A 521 -23.22 -18.40 8.21
C ARG A 521 -23.82 -17.07 7.78
N PRO A 522 -22.98 -16.04 7.56
CA PRO A 522 -23.47 -14.67 7.40
C PRO A 522 -24.25 -14.48 6.10
N THR A 523 -25.43 -13.92 6.25
CA THR A 523 -26.23 -13.34 5.17
C THR A 523 -25.95 -11.83 5.13
N PRO A 524 -25.78 -11.21 3.95
CA PRO A 524 -25.63 -9.76 3.86
C PRO A 524 -26.79 -9.01 4.49
N ALA A 525 -26.50 -7.85 5.10
CA ALA A 525 -27.54 -6.96 5.60
C ALA A 525 -28.48 -6.50 4.46
N GLY A 526 -29.75 -6.29 4.78
CA GLY A 526 -30.78 -5.93 3.81
C GLY A 526 -31.46 -7.10 3.10
N VAL A 527 -31.04 -8.35 3.37
CA VAL A 527 -31.65 -9.56 2.81
C VAL A 527 -32.61 -10.18 3.82
N ASP A 528 -33.79 -10.61 3.37
CA ASP A 528 -34.76 -11.33 4.17
C ASP A 528 -34.35 -12.80 4.34
N VAL A 529 -34.34 -13.28 5.58
CA VAL A 529 -34.12 -14.68 5.92
C VAL A 529 -35.47 -15.26 6.40
N GLU A 530 -36.02 -16.18 5.61
CA GLU A 530 -37.24 -16.90 6.01
C GLU A 530 -36.85 -18.12 6.84
N LEU A 531 -37.41 -18.18 8.05
CA LEU A 531 -37.38 -19.31 8.96
C LEU A 531 -38.76 -19.98 9.01
N GLU A 532 -38.91 -21.03 9.77
CA GLU A 532 -40.21 -21.76 9.85
C GLU A 532 -41.36 -20.88 10.32
N ARG A 533 -41.12 -20.03 11.32
CA ARG A 533 -42.16 -19.17 11.94
C ARG A 533 -41.92 -17.70 11.80
N PHE A 534 -40.70 -17.31 11.35
CA PHE A 534 -40.28 -15.92 11.32
C PHE A 534 -39.64 -15.58 10.00
N ARG A 535 -39.85 -14.35 9.57
CA ARG A 535 -39.02 -13.67 8.59
C ARG A 535 -38.15 -12.68 9.34
N VAL A 536 -36.85 -12.76 9.17
CA VAL A 536 -35.89 -11.90 9.84
C VAL A 536 -35.12 -11.10 8.80
N ARG A 537 -35.09 -9.78 9.00
CA ARG A 537 -34.30 -8.86 8.21
C ARG A 537 -33.45 -7.99 9.15
N VAL A 538 -32.19 -7.79 8.80
CA VAL A 538 -31.33 -6.86 9.50
C VAL A 538 -30.90 -5.81 8.51
N ASP A 539 -31.39 -4.59 8.66
CA ASP A 539 -30.96 -3.43 7.89
C ASP A 539 -29.81 -2.76 8.63
N VAL A 540 -28.72 -2.46 7.92
CA VAL A 540 -27.55 -1.77 8.48
C VAL A 540 -27.37 -0.44 7.78
N GLU A 541 -27.52 0.63 8.54
CA GLU A 541 -27.32 2.00 8.08
C GLU A 541 -26.05 2.58 8.70
N THR A 542 -25.29 3.34 7.91
CA THR A 542 -24.16 4.08 8.42
C THR A 542 -24.63 5.41 9.00
N VAL A 543 -24.44 5.61 10.30
CA VAL A 543 -24.74 6.85 11.01
C VAL A 543 -23.43 7.46 11.53
N ILE A 544 -23.33 8.77 11.40
CA ILE A 544 -22.19 9.54 11.87
C ILE A 544 -22.63 10.38 13.06
N ALA A 545 -22.03 10.11 14.22
CA ALA A 545 -22.29 10.88 15.44
C ALA A 545 -20.98 11.08 16.22
N ASN A 546 -20.78 12.28 16.77
CA ASN A 546 -19.62 12.63 17.62
C ASN A 546 -18.25 12.28 16.98
N ALA A 547 -18.08 12.64 15.70
CA ALA A 547 -16.86 12.37 14.92
C ALA A 547 -16.51 10.87 14.75
N SER A 548 -17.44 9.97 15.04
CA SER A 548 -17.28 8.53 14.88
C SER A 548 -18.35 7.97 13.96
N LYS A 549 -17.94 6.99 13.13
CA LYS A 549 -18.83 6.24 12.24
C LYS A 549 -19.35 5.02 13.01
N TYR A 550 -20.67 4.89 13.05
CA TYR A 550 -21.35 3.73 13.62
C TYR A 550 -22.15 3.04 12.52
N LEU A 551 -22.18 1.72 12.55
CA LEU A 551 -23.15 0.96 11.80
C LEU A 551 -24.35 0.74 12.72
N MET A 552 -25.49 1.31 12.35
CA MET A 552 -26.74 1.16 13.11
C MET A 552 -27.54 0.02 12.50
N ALA A 553 -27.81 -1.02 13.29
CA ALA A 553 -28.59 -2.15 12.86
C ALA A 553 -30.03 -2.04 13.36
N ASP A 554 -30.97 -2.23 12.45
CA ASP A 554 -32.41 -2.40 12.73
C ASP A 554 -32.74 -3.89 12.50
N VAL A 555 -33.23 -4.55 13.52
CA VAL A 555 -33.66 -5.95 13.45
C VAL A 555 -35.17 -6.00 13.33
N LEU A 556 -35.65 -6.41 12.17
CA LEU A 556 -37.04 -6.59 11.85
C LEU A 556 -37.37 -8.08 11.95
N ILE A 557 -38.38 -8.43 12.74
CA ILE A 557 -38.84 -9.79 12.91
C ILE A 557 -40.36 -9.80 12.64
N GLU A 558 -40.76 -10.51 11.61
CA GLU A 558 -42.17 -10.66 11.23
C GLU A 558 -42.57 -12.12 11.36
N PRO A 559 -43.75 -12.42 11.96
CA PRO A 559 -44.27 -13.78 11.97
C PRO A 559 -44.70 -14.19 10.56
N VAL A 560 -44.29 -15.37 10.12
CA VAL A 560 -44.81 -15.98 8.87
C VAL A 560 -46.13 -16.63 9.23
N ASN A 561 -47.24 -16.14 8.69
CA ASN A 561 -48.57 -16.78 8.84
C ASN A 561 -48.62 -18.05 7.99
N ARG A 562 -48.02 -19.14 8.47
CA ARG A 562 -48.39 -20.50 8.02
C ARG A 562 -49.44 -21.02 8.97
N PRO A 563 -50.57 -21.62 8.49
CA PRO A 563 -51.49 -22.29 9.35
C PRO A 563 -50.76 -23.39 10.12
N TRP A 564 -50.83 -23.37 11.45
CA TRP A 564 -50.24 -24.39 12.31
C TRP A 564 -50.91 -25.74 12.01
N ASP A 565 -50.13 -26.71 11.57
CA ASP A 565 -50.57 -28.09 11.46
C ASP A 565 -50.22 -28.82 12.77
N PRO A 566 -51.24 -29.19 13.58
CA PRO A 566 -51.03 -29.85 14.86
C PRO A 566 -50.55 -31.30 14.73
N PHE A 567 -50.35 -31.82 13.51
CA PHE A 567 -49.96 -33.22 13.22
C PHE A 567 -48.60 -33.38 12.57
N GLU A 568 -47.77 -32.36 12.47
CA GLU A 568 -46.39 -32.56 12.04
C GLU A 568 -45.61 -33.33 13.12
N PRO A 569 -45.00 -34.51 12.77
CA PRO A 569 -44.36 -35.36 13.76
C PRO A 569 -43.16 -34.68 14.40
N LEU A 570 -43.07 -34.79 15.72
CA LEU A 570 -41.96 -34.33 16.57
C LEU A 570 -40.57 -34.90 16.19
N ASP A 571 -40.52 -35.87 15.27
CA ASP A 571 -39.29 -36.55 14.85
C ASP A 571 -38.37 -35.68 13.97
N ALA A 572 -38.89 -34.64 13.31
CA ALA A 572 -38.05 -33.73 12.54
C ALA A 572 -37.20 -32.81 13.43
N ALA A 573 -37.63 -32.54 14.66
CA ALA A 573 -36.90 -31.67 15.60
C ALA A 573 -35.78 -32.41 16.38
N LEU A 574 -35.83 -33.75 16.46
CA LEU A 574 -34.86 -34.58 17.18
C LEU A 574 -33.74 -35.13 16.30
N GLY A 575 -33.89 -35.12 14.97
CA GLY A 575 -32.90 -35.62 14.02
C GLY A 575 -31.59 -34.80 13.94
N TRP A 576 -31.48 -33.72 14.67
CA TRP A 576 -30.32 -32.81 14.61
C TRP A 576 -29.26 -33.05 15.71
N TYR A 577 -29.55 -33.90 16.67
CA TYR A 577 -28.62 -34.20 17.78
C TYR A 577 -27.63 -35.35 17.50
N GLU A 578 -27.86 -36.17 16.47
CA GLU A 578 -27.00 -37.30 16.12
C GLU A 578 -26.02 -37.04 14.94
N GLY A 579 -26.08 -35.86 14.30
CA GLY A 579 -25.27 -35.51 13.12
C GLY A 579 -23.86 -34.97 13.40
N ALA A 580 -23.44 -34.79 14.67
CA ALA A 580 -22.14 -34.23 15.02
C ALA A 580 -21.01 -35.27 15.16
N THR A 581 -21.29 -36.55 14.99
CA THR A 581 -20.25 -37.59 14.95
C THR A 581 -20.34 -38.41 13.67
N GLY A 582 -19.52 -38.05 12.71
CA GLY A 582 -18.95 -38.93 11.69
C GLY A 582 -19.89 -39.65 10.73
N ARG A 583 -20.12 -39.05 9.55
CA ARG A 583 -20.11 -39.75 8.26
C ARG A 583 -19.90 -38.78 7.10
N GLN A 584 -18.74 -38.88 6.52
CA GLN A 584 -18.44 -38.28 5.22
C GLN A 584 -19.32 -38.93 4.14
N ASN A 585 -20.13 -38.12 3.47
CA ASN A 585 -20.81 -38.56 2.26
C ASN A 585 -19.91 -38.34 1.04
N ARG A 586 -19.49 -39.46 0.44
CA ARG A 586 -18.84 -39.60 -0.86
C ARG A 586 -19.84 -39.21 -1.97
N GLY A 587 -19.97 -37.96 -2.28
CA GLY A 587 -20.89 -37.54 -3.35
C GLY A 587 -20.51 -36.27 -4.10
N GLN A 588 -19.58 -35.50 -3.58
CA GLN A 588 -19.20 -34.21 -4.19
C GLN A 588 -17.76 -34.14 -4.74
N ALA A 589 -17.04 -35.27 -4.76
CA ALA A 589 -15.68 -35.33 -5.32
C ALA A 589 -15.64 -35.52 -6.85
N ALA A 590 -16.76 -35.83 -7.51
CA ALA A 590 -16.79 -36.08 -8.95
C ALA A 590 -17.01 -34.81 -9.82
N ALA A 591 -17.49 -33.72 -9.25
CA ALA A 591 -17.73 -32.46 -10.00
C ALA A 591 -16.54 -31.50 -10.03
N ALA A 592 -15.58 -31.64 -9.11
CA ALA A 592 -14.41 -30.79 -9.05
C ALA A 592 -13.23 -31.25 -9.93
N GLN A 593 -13.23 -32.51 -10.37
CA GLN A 593 -12.18 -33.08 -11.24
C GLN A 593 -12.43 -32.88 -12.74
N ALA A 594 -13.65 -32.53 -13.15
CA ALA A 594 -13.96 -32.25 -14.56
C ALA A 594 -13.61 -30.81 -15.01
N ALA A 595 -13.43 -29.87 -14.09
CA ALA A 595 -13.12 -28.49 -14.41
C ALA A 595 -11.60 -28.20 -14.56
N THR A 596 -10.73 -29.12 -14.09
CA THR A 596 -9.27 -28.95 -14.15
C THR A 596 -8.61 -29.57 -15.38
N ALA A 597 -9.33 -30.37 -16.14
CA ALA A 597 -8.79 -31.09 -17.31
C ALA A 597 -8.98 -30.31 -18.65
N GLN A 598 -9.71 -29.21 -18.68
CA GLN A 598 -10.01 -28.45 -19.90
C GLN A 598 -9.12 -27.21 -20.11
N VAL A 599 -8.20 -26.90 -19.19
CA VAL A 599 -7.27 -25.77 -19.28
C VAL A 599 -5.85 -26.17 -19.74
N ALA A 600 -5.57 -27.47 -19.90
CA ALA A 600 -4.23 -27.97 -20.22
C ALA A 600 -3.97 -28.27 -21.71
N ALA A 601 -4.90 -28.05 -22.62
CA ALA A 601 -4.79 -28.51 -24.00
C ALA A 601 -4.65 -27.43 -25.10
N THR A 602 -4.41 -26.16 -24.76
CA THR A 602 -4.20 -25.10 -25.77
C THR A 602 -3.03 -24.19 -25.43
N ASN A 603 -1.81 -24.72 -25.33
CA ASN A 603 -0.60 -23.89 -25.39
C ASN A 603 0.59 -24.71 -25.88
N SER A 604 0.63 -24.96 -27.16
CA SER A 604 1.88 -25.20 -27.89
C SER A 604 1.73 -24.67 -29.30
N THR A 605 2.26 -23.51 -29.57
CA THR A 605 2.97 -23.05 -30.77
C THR A 605 2.92 -21.53 -30.88
N SER A 606 4.04 -20.98 -30.84
CA SER A 606 4.62 -19.81 -31.49
C SER A 606 5.36 -18.90 -30.52
N GLY A 607 6.66 -19.08 -30.56
CA GLY A 607 7.61 -18.21 -29.85
C GLY A 607 7.90 -16.95 -30.65
N LYS A 608 8.41 -16.01 -29.92
CA LYS A 608 9.21 -14.81 -30.28
C LYS A 608 8.46 -13.48 -30.35
N THR A 609 8.99 -12.58 -29.50
CA THR A 609 8.84 -11.11 -29.48
C THR A 609 7.55 -10.54 -28.94
N LYS A 610 7.47 -10.40 -27.58
CA LYS A 610 6.66 -9.40 -26.87
C LYS A 610 6.97 -9.40 -25.36
N ARG A 611 8.12 -8.87 -24.97
CA ARG A 611 8.50 -8.81 -23.53
C ARG A 611 8.13 -7.51 -22.81
N ALA A 612 7.66 -6.49 -23.54
CA ALA A 612 7.35 -5.19 -22.94
C ALA A 612 5.86 -5.00 -22.54
N SER A 613 4.94 -5.79 -23.09
CA SER A 613 3.49 -5.59 -22.85
C SER A 613 2.87 -6.42 -21.73
N SER A 614 3.60 -7.38 -21.13
CA SER A 614 3.03 -8.30 -20.12
C SER A 614 2.94 -7.73 -18.70
N GLY A 615 3.69 -6.68 -18.38
CA GLY A 615 3.68 -6.06 -17.05
C GLY A 615 2.37 -5.29 -16.76
N TRP A 616 1.83 -4.61 -17.74
CA TRP A 616 0.65 -3.77 -17.57
C TRP A 616 -0.66 -4.54 -17.39
N ARG A 617 -0.81 -5.70 -18.01
CA ARG A 617 -2.04 -6.50 -17.88
C ARG A 617 -2.29 -7.04 -16.47
N ARG A 618 -1.25 -7.10 -15.60
CA ARG A 618 -1.37 -7.52 -14.20
C ARG A 618 -1.59 -6.37 -13.22
N LEU A 619 -1.35 -5.12 -13.67
CA LEU A 619 -1.42 -3.93 -12.82
C LEU A 619 -2.72 -3.15 -12.96
N ILE A 620 -3.49 -3.43 -14.03
CA ILE A 620 -4.73 -2.70 -14.34
C ILE A 620 -5.83 -3.73 -14.58
N SER A 621 -6.68 -3.93 -13.60
CA SER A 621 -7.89 -4.77 -13.66
C SER A 621 -9.15 -3.90 -13.63
#